data_3c0563841f711abec3ac1ddd9cca14a7
#
_entry.id   3c0563841f711abec3ac1ddd9cca14a7
#
_cell.length_a   1.000
_cell.length_b   1.000
_cell.length_c   1.000
_cell.angle_alpha   90.00
_cell.angle_beta   90.00
_cell.angle_gamma   90.00
#
_symmetry.space_group_name_H-M   'P 1'
#
loop_
_entity.id
_entity.type
_entity.pdbx_description
1 polymer ?
#
loop_
_entity_poly.entity_id
_entity_poly.type
_entity_poly.pdbx_seq_one_letter_code
_entity_poly.pdbx_strand_id
1 'polypeptide(L)'
;MNGFKLPFIHEIDGCAVPDWVAQTVWYQIFPERFANGNPALSPEGVRPWDASIAPTMLDFFGGDLQGIIDHLDYLQDLGITGLYLCPIFESPSNHKYDTIDYFEIDRHFGDKETFRKLVKEAHARGMKIMLDAVFNHIGYDSPQWQDVVKHGEDSIYKDWFHIKKFPVSSGNLWNSRDLSYHAFAFAGFMPKLNTANPEVKAYLLKVATYWIE
;
A
#
# COMPACT_ATOMS: atom_id res chain seq x y z
N MET A 1 -27.96 25.77 -22.41
CA MET A 1 -26.95 25.20 -21.49
C MET A 1 -25.60 25.29 -22.19
N ASN A 2 -24.70 26.17 -21.70
CA ASN A 2 -23.32 26.19 -22.21
C ASN A 2 -22.58 25.02 -21.57
N GLY A 3 -22.36 23.97 -22.35
CA GLY A 3 -21.54 22.82 -21.92
C GLY A 3 -20.09 23.26 -21.68
N PHE A 4 -19.44 22.64 -20.71
CA PHE A 4 -18.00 22.81 -20.48
C PHE A 4 -17.22 22.42 -21.76
N LYS A 5 -16.45 23.35 -22.31
CA LYS A 5 -15.56 23.08 -23.43
C LYS A 5 -14.14 22.97 -22.90
N LEU A 6 -13.51 21.80 -23.02
CA LEU A 6 -12.07 21.66 -22.84
C LEU A 6 -11.35 22.50 -23.90
N PRO A 7 -10.62 23.56 -23.52
CA PRO A 7 -10.06 24.51 -24.48
C PRO A 7 -8.92 23.92 -25.32
N PHE A 8 -8.23 22.89 -24.87
CA PHE A 8 -7.11 22.25 -25.53
C PHE A 8 -7.14 20.75 -25.29
N ILE A 9 -7.31 19.95 -26.33
CA ILE A 9 -7.10 18.50 -26.33
C ILE A 9 -6.11 18.25 -27.48
N HIS A 10 -4.82 18.15 -27.12
CA HIS A 10 -3.82 17.61 -28.05
C HIS A 10 -3.70 16.10 -27.77
N GLU A 11 -3.42 15.30 -28.79
CA GLU A 11 -3.19 13.85 -28.61
C GLU A 11 -2.12 13.56 -27.55
N ILE A 12 -1.12 14.44 -27.42
CA ILE A 12 -0.05 14.33 -26.42
C ILE A 12 -0.56 14.56 -24.97
N ASP A 13 -1.69 15.26 -24.79
CA ASP A 13 -2.30 15.52 -23.48
C ASP A 13 -3.32 14.42 -23.11
N GLY A 14 -3.65 13.57 -24.07
CA GLY A 14 -4.55 12.43 -23.89
C GLY A 14 -3.77 11.17 -23.53
N CYS A 15 -3.92 10.67 -22.31
CA CYS A 15 -3.52 9.29 -22.03
C CYS A 15 -4.44 8.36 -22.80
N ALA A 16 -3.88 7.58 -23.74
CA ALA A 16 -4.62 6.49 -24.36
C ALA A 16 -4.95 5.46 -23.27
N VAL A 17 -6.21 5.45 -22.84
CA VAL A 17 -6.68 4.49 -21.85
C VAL A 17 -6.98 3.18 -22.59
N PRO A 18 -6.40 2.03 -22.16
CA PRO A 18 -6.71 0.74 -22.77
C PRO A 18 -8.21 0.42 -22.67
N ASP A 19 -8.78 -0.17 -23.71
CA ASP A 19 -10.22 -0.48 -23.79
C ASP A 19 -10.73 -1.32 -22.62
N TRP A 20 -9.90 -2.23 -22.11
CA TRP A 20 -10.26 -3.09 -20.98
C TRP A 20 -10.57 -2.32 -19.70
N VAL A 21 -10.02 -1.12 -19.52
CA VAL A 21 -10.21 -0.32 -18.28
C VAL A 21 -11.68 0.06 -18.11
N ALA A 22 -12.34 0.49 -19.19
CA ALA A 22 -13.76 0.87 -19.17
C ALA A 22 -14.71 -0.33 -18.93
N GLN A 23 -14.21 -1.54 -19.16
CA GLN A 23 -14.98 -2.78 -19.02
C GLN A 23 -14.69 -3.52 -17.71
N THR A 24 -13.77 -3.01 -16.87
CA THR A 24 -13.36 -3.67 -15.64
C THR A 24 -14.27 -3.29 -14.48
N VAL A 25 -14.83 -4.29 -13.82
CA VAL A 25 -15.55 -4.14 -12.55
C VAL A 25 -14.56 -4.45 -11.43
N TRP A 26 -14.15 -3.40 -10.72
CA TRP A 26 -13.16 -3.51 -9.65
C TRP A 26 -13.78 -3.86 -8.31
N TYR A 27 -13.13 -4.79 -7.60
CA TYR A 27 -13.41 -5.11 -6.21
C TYR A 27 -12.19 -4.78 -5.36
N GLN A 28 -12.34 -3.84 -4.42
CA GLN A 28 -11.27 -3.49 -3.50
C GLN A 28 -11.21 -4.50 -2.37
N ILE A 29 -10.01 -5.03 -2.13
CA ILE A 29 -9.75 -5.98 -1.04
C ILE A 29 -8.81 -5.34 -0.03
N PHE A 30 -9.21 -5.36 1.24
CA PHE A 30 -8.33 -5.17 2.39
C PHE A 30 -7.87 -6.57 2.83
N PRO A 31 -6.66 -7.03 2.47
CA PRO A 31 -6.29 -8.45 2.59
C PRO A 31 -6.45 -8.98 4.01
N GLU A 32 -5.98 -8.24 5.01
CA GLU A 32 -6.05 -8.62 6.43
C GLU A 32 -7.50 -8.87 6.91
N ARG A 33 -8.48 -8.22 6.28
CA ARG A 33 -9.91 -8.28 6.62
C ARG A 33 -10.74 -9.11 5.67
N PHE A 34 -10.16 -9.79 4.70
CA PHE A 34 -10.91 -10.50 3.67
C PHE A 34 -11.14 -11.98 4.01
N ALA A 35 -10.09 -12.78 4.03
CA ALA A 35 -10.17 -14.21 4.36
C ALA A 35 -8.82 -14.73 4.84
N ASN A 36 -8.85 -15.58 5.88
CA ASN A 36 -7.67 -16.27 6.40
C ASN A 36 -7.55 -17.64 5.71
N GLY A 37 -6.63 -17.72 4.74
CA GLY A 37 -6.36 -18.95 3.98
C GLY A 37 -5.23 -19.79 4.58
N ASN A 38 -4.32 -19.17 5.33
CA ASN A 38 -3.20 -19.83 5.99
C ASN A 38 -3.02 -19.34 7.43
N PRO A 39 -3.73 -19.93 8.39
CA PRO A 39 -3.66 -19.49 9.81
C PRO A 39 -2.25 -19.54 10.43
N ALA A 40 -1.30 -20.29 9.82
CA ALA A 40 0.08 -20.33 10.31
C ALA A 40 0.85 -19.00 10.10
N LEU A 41 0.36 -18.15 9.19
CA LEU A 41 0.94 -16.81 8.95
C LEU A 41 0.33 -15.72 9.84
N SER A 42 -0.79 -16.01 10.50
CA SER A 42 -1.52 -15.01 11.28
C SER A 42 -0.67 -14.46 12.42
N PRO A 43 -0.72 -13.13 12.68
CA PRO A 43 -0.06 -12.56 13.84
C PRO A 43 -0.66 -13.08 15.15
N GLU A 44 0.07 -12.94 16.26
CA GLU A 44 -0.47 -13.25 17.57
C GLU A 44 -1.67 -12.36 17.92
N GLY A 45 -2.67 -12.95 18.60
CA GLY A 45 -3.84 -12.21 19.05
C GLY A 45 -4.88 -11.91 17.95
N VAL A 46 -4.83 -12.63 16.82
CA VAL A 46 -5.86 -12.54 15.79
C VAL A 46 -7.25 -12.82 16.36
N ARG A 47 -8.19 -11.96 16.00
CA ARG A 47 -9.60 -12.10 16.37
C ARG A 47 -10.36 -12.93 15.34
N PRO A 48 -11.26 -13.81 15.77
CA PRO A 48 -12.20 -14.43 14.83
C PRO A 48 -13.19 -13.39 14.29
N TRP A 49 -13.68 -13.57 13.07
CA TRP A 49 -14.83 -12.85 12.58
C TRP A 49 -16.06 -13.16 13.44
N ASP A 50 -16.58 -12.13 14.07
CA ASP A 50 -17.82 -12.20 14.86
C ASP A 50 -18.61 -10.93 14.60
N ALA A 51 -19.75 -11.07 13.92
CA ALA A 51 -20.61 -9.96 13.54
C ALA A 51 -21.24 -9.24 14.76
N SER A 52 -21.22 -9.86 15.94
CA SER A 52 -21.73 -9.27 17.18
C SER A 52 -20.74 -8.29 17.83
N ILE A 53 -19.47 -8.30 17.43
CA ILE A 53 -18.42 -7.48 18.01
C ILE A 53 -17.86 -6.52 16.96
N ALA A 54 -18.06 -5.22 17.17
CA ALA A 54 -17.53 -4.21 16.26
C ALA A 54 -15.99 -4.26 16.22
N PRO A 55 -15.37 -4.29 15.02
CA PRO A 55 -13.92 -4.27 14.91
C PRO A 55 -13.35 -2.90 15.27
N THR A 56 -12.18 -2.89 15.90
CA THR A 56 -11.40 -1.67 16.13
C THR A 56 -10.38 -1.44 15.02
N MET A 57 -9.76 -0.25 15.01
CA MET A 57 -8.70 0.08 14.05
C MET A 57 -7.45 -0.77 14.21
N LEU A 58 -7.23 -1.34 15.40
CA LEU A 58 -6.01 -2.08 15.73
C LEU A 58 -6.18 -3.60 15.67
N ASP A 59 -7.39 -4.10 15.43
CA ASP A 59 -7.65 -5.52 15.39
C ASP A 59 -7.07 -6.17 14.13
N PHE A 60 -6.52 -7.37 14.30
CA PHE A 60 -6.12 -8.27 13.23
C PHE A 60 -7.10 -9.44 13.14
N PHE A 61 -7.43 -9.86 11.92
CA PHE A 61 -8.29 -11.01 11.62
C PHE A 61 -7.56 -12.11 10.84
N GLY A 62 -6.32 -11.84 10.44
CA GLY A 62 -5.41 -12.81 9.83
C GLY A 62 -5.73 -13.13 8.38
N GLY A 63 -6.43 -12.25 7.67
CA GLY A 63 -6.61 -12.40 6.23
C GLY A 63 -5.27 -12.31 5.50
N ASP A 64 -5.13 -13.08 4.41
CA ASP A 64 -3.88 -13.26 3.67
C ASP A 64 -4.12 -13.47 2.16
N LEU A 65 -3.02 -13.58 1.40
CA LEU A 65 -3.09 -13.79 -0.06
C LEU A 65 -3.66 -15.16 -0.42
N GLN A 66 -3.44 -16.20 0.39
CA GLN A 66 -4.03 -17.52 0.15
C GLN A 66 -5.56 -17.46 0.30
N GLY A 67 -6.06 -16.72 1.29
CA GLY A 67 -7.49 -16.48 1.47
C GLY A 67 -8.13 -15.77 0.28
N ILE A 68 -7.41 -14.84 -0.37
CA ILE A 68 -7.88 -14.24 -1.61
C ILE A 68 -7.93 -15.29 -2.74
N ILE A 69 -6.89 -16.11 -2.89
CA ILE A 69 -6.84 -17.19 -3.90
C ILE A 69 -8.03 -18.13 -3.74
N ASP A 70 -8.31 -18.53 -2.51
CA ASP A 70 -9.39 -19.49 -2.19
C ASP A 70 -10.79 -18.93 -2.50
N HIS A 71 -10.93 -17.61 -2.64
CA HIS A 71 -12.21 -16.94 -2.94
C HIS A 71 -12.30 -16.34 -4.35
N LEU A 72 -11.35 -16.66 -5.26
CA LEU A 72 -11.39 -16.13 -6.62
C LEU A 72 -12.64 -16.59 -7.40
N ASP A 73 -13.12 -17.81 -7.18
CA ASP A 73 -14.34 -18.31 -7.83
C ASP A 73 -15.57 -17.53 -7.35
N TYR A 74 -15.67 -17.24 -6.05
CA TYR A 74 -16.72 -16.37 -5.51
C TYR A 74 -16.70 -14.97 -6.15
N LEU A 75 -15.52 -14.38 -6.32
CA LEU A 75 -15.38 -13.06 -6.94
C LEU A 75 -15.74 -13.11 -8.45
N GLN A 76 -15.40 -14.19 -9.13
CA GLN A 76 -15.79 -14.42 -10.52
C GLN A 76 -17.31 -14.55 -10.66
N ASP A 77 -17.96 -15.34 -9.81
CA ASP A 77 -19.41 -15.52 -9.80
C ASP A 77 -20.15 -14.21 -9.49
N LEU A 78 -19.54 -13.32 -8.71
CA LEU A 78 -20.03 -11.96 -8.45
C LEU A 78 -19.89 -11.02 -9.67
N GLY A 79 -19.19 -11.44 -10.73
CA GLY A 79 -18.96 -10.64 -11.94
C GLY A 79 -17.77 -9.68 -11.84
N ILE A 80 -16.85 -9.91 -10.90
CA ILE A 80 -15.65 -9.09 -10.74
C ILE A 80 -14.61 -9.45 -11.81
N THR A 81 -14.03 -8.43 -12.43
CA THR A 81 -13.01 -8.58 -13.48
C THR A 81 -11.71 -7.85 -13.15
N GLY A 82 -11.62 -7.22 -11.98
CA GLY A 82 -10.41 -6.60 -11.47
C GLY A 82 -10.35 -6.57 -9.95
N LEU A 83 -9.19 -6.87 -9.39
CA LEU A 83 -8.92 -6.83 -7.96
C LEU A 83 -8.02 -5.64 -7.65
N TYR A 84 -8.48 -4.72 -6.81
CA TYR A 84 -7.66 -3.67 -6.22
C TYR A 84 -7.26 -4.10 -4.81
N LEU A 85 -6.00 -4.43 -4.62
CA LEU A 85 -5.48 -4.82 -3.32
C LEU A 85 -5.01 -3.57 -2.56
N CYS A 86 -5.56 -3.31 -1.36
CA CYS A 86 -4.92 -2.42 -0.40
C CYS A 86 -3.48 -2.91 -0.17
N PRO A 87 -2.57 -2.08 0.39
CA PRO A 87 -1.14 -2.40 0.42
C PRO A 87 -0.86 -3.80 0.96
N ILE A 88 0.10 -4.49 0.33
CA ILE A 88 0.50 -5.87 0.66
C ILE A 88 1.95 -5.99 1.12
N PHE A 89 2.67 -4.87 1.17
CA PHE A 89 4.09 -4.83 1.48
C PHE A 89 4.35 -4.91 2.99
N GLU A 90 5.60 -5.28 3.37
CA GLU A 90 6.00 -5.41 4.77
C GLU A 90 5.69 -4.15 5.57
N SER A 91 4.93 -4.29 6.67
CA SER A 91 4.43 -3.20 7.49
C SER A 91 3.93 -3.71 8.84
N PRO A 92 4.08 -2.94 9.94
CA PRO A 92 3.63 -3.37 11.26
C PRO A 92 2.12 -3.29 11.47
N SER A 93 1.42 -2.43 10.71
CA SER A 93 -0.03 -2.26 10.88
C SER A 93 -0.86 -3.31 10.16
N ASN A 94 -2.13 -3.42 10.51
CA ASN A 94 -3.08 -4.28 9.79
C ASN A 94 -3.41 -3.75 8.39
N HIS A 95 -3.37 -2.43 8.19
CA HIS A 95 -3.71 -1.77 6.92
C HIS A 95 -2.53 -1.64 5.94
N LYS A 96 -1.30 -1.85 6.38
CA LYS A 96 -0.07 -1.84 5.59
C LYS A 96 0.28 -0.51 4.88
N TYR A 97 -0.43 0.58 5.16
CA TYR A 97 -0.10 1.90 4.59
C TYR A 97 1.19 2.50 5.16
N ASP A 98 1.70 2.05 6.29
CA ASP A 98 3.00 2.40 6.87
C ASP A 98 4.09 1.42 6.43
N THR A 99 4.29 1.32 5.12
CA THR A 99 5.21 0.39 4.46
C THR A 99 6.65 0.56 4.96
N ILE A 100 7.28 -0.54 5.37
CA ILE A 100 8.70 -0.59 5.78
C ILE A 100 9.58 -0.94 4.59
N ASP A 101 9.18 -1.95 3.82
CA ASP A 101 9.90 -2.42 2.62
C ASP A 101 8.92 -2.66 1.48
N TYR A 102 9.08 -1.90 0.39
CA TYR A 102 8.25 -2.03 -0.81
C TYR A 102 8.61 -3.22 -1.69
N PHE A 103 9.73 -3.89 -1.45
CA PHE A 103 10.18 -5.02 -2.27
C PHE A 103 9.82 -6.37 -1.65
N GLU A 104 9.27 -6.39 -0.43
CA GLU A 104 8.84 -7.60 0.27
C GLU A 104 7.35 -7.62 0.52
N ILE A 105 6.73 -8.79 0.31
CA ILE A 105 5.35 -9.05 0.76
C ILE A 105 5.36 -9.16 2.29
N ASP A 106 4.34 -8.60 2.93
CA ASP A 106 4.19 -8.75 4.37
C ASP A 106 4.13 -10.23 4.76
N ARG A 107 4.94 -10.61 5.75
CA ARG A 107 5.06 -11.99 6.20
C ARG A 107 3.75 -12.63 6.67
N HIS A 108 2.78 -11.82 7.10
CA HIS A 108 1.47 -12.29 7.51
C HIS A 108 0.52 -12.49 6.31
N PHE A 109 0.89 -11.99 5.13
CA PHE A 109 0.14 -12.17 3.90
C PHE A 109 0.67 -13.32 3.05
N GLY A 110 1.90 -13.76 3.30
CA GLY A 110 2.59 -14.78 2.54
C GLY A 110 3.93 -14.32 2.00
N ASP A 111 4.23 -14.73 0.80
CA ASP A 111 5.49 -14.45 0.11
C ASP A 111 5.28 -14.13 -1.39
N LYS A 112 6.37 -13.87 -2.09
CA LYS A 112 6.35 -13.58 -3.53
C LYS A 112 5.83 -14.75 -4.36
N GLU A 113 6.02 -16.00 -3.93
CA GLU A 113 5.48 -17.18 -4.60
C GLU A 113 3.96 -17.23 -4.47
N THR A 114 3.44 -16.97 -3.27
CA THR A 114 2.01 -16.87 -3.02
C THR A 114 1.39 -15.75 -3.86
N PHE A 115 2.06 -14.60 -3.97
CA PHE A 115 1.61 -13.49 -4.80
C PHE A 115 1.61 -13.85 -6.29
N ARG A 116 2.68 -14.50 -6.80
CA ARG A 116 2.71 -15.00 -8.19
C ARG A 116 1.58 -15.99 -8.48
N LYS A 117 1.27 -16.86 -7.50
CA LYS A 117 0.13 -17.77 -7.60
C LYS A 117 -1.18 -17.00 -7.70
N LEU A 118 -1.40 -16.00 -6.85
CA LEU A 118 -2.59 -15.15 -6.91
C LEU A 118 -2.73 -14.48 -8.29
N VAL A 119 -1.66 -13.86 -8.81
CA VAL A 119 -1.66 -13.22 -10.14
C VAL A 119 -2.03 -14.24 -11.22
N LYS A 120 -1.39 -15.40 -11.23
CA LYS A 120 -1.66 -16.47 -12.20
C LYS A 120 -3.11 -16.93 -12.16
N GLU A 121 -3.64 -17.19 -10.97
CA GLU A 121 -5.01 -17.70 -10.78
C GLU A 121 -6.07 -16.63 -11.13
N ALA A 122 -5.81 -15.37 -10.78
CA ALA A 122 -6.68 -14.25 -11.17
C ALA A 122 -6.68 -14.05 -12.69
N HIS A 123 -5.51 -14.05 -13.34
CA HIS A 123 -5.39 -13.90 -14.78
C HIS A 123 -6.06 -15.06 -15.53
N ALA A 124 -5.97 -16.31 -15.03
CA ALA A 124 -6.66 -17.47 -15.61
C ALA A 124 -8.19 -17.30 -15.62
N ARG A 125 -8.73 -16.48 -14.69
CA ARG A 125 -10.16 -16.13 -14.61
C ARG A 125 -10.50 -14.82 -15.34
N GLY A 126 -9.54 -14.24 -16.08
CA GLY A 126 -9.73 -12.95 -16.78
C GLY A 126 -9.69 -11.72 -15.88
N MET A 127 -9.36 -11.87 -14.60
CA MET A 127 -9.28 -10.74 -13.67
C MET A 127 -7.95 -10.03 -13.79
N LYS A 128 -7.96 -8.69 -13.69
CA LYS A 128 -6.77 -7.84 -13.55
C LYS A 128 -6.42 -7.65 -12.08
N ILE A 129 -5.14 -7.39 -11.79
CA ILE A 129 -4.69 -7.03 -10.44
C ILE A 129 -4.13 -5.62 -10.46
N MET A 130 -4.52 -4.82 -9.47
CA MET A 130 -3.98 -3.50 -9.19
C MET A 130 -3.47 -3.47 -7.75
N LEU A 131 -2.21 -3.08 -7.59
CA LEU A 131 -1.59 -2.87 -6.29
C LEU A 131 -1.71 -1.41 -5.85
N ASP A 132 -1.88 -1.19 -4.56
CA ASP A 132 -1.84 0.14 -3.95
C ASP A 132 -0.37 0.61 -3.84
N ALA A 133 -0.05 1.69 -4.54
CA ALA A 133 1.27 2.30 -4.54
C ALA A 133 1.34 3.43 -3.51
N VAL A 134 1.72 3.11 -2.27
CA VAL A 134 1.85 4.08 -1.16
C VAL A 134 3.11 4.93 -1.35
N PHE A 135 3.10 5.85 -2.33
CA PHE A 135 4.30 6.62 -2.72
C PHE A 135 4.37 8.02 -2.11
N ASN A 136 3.39 8.42 -1.29
CA ASN A 136 3.39 9.71 -0.61
C ASN A 136 4.26 9.73 0.65
N HIS A 137 4.39 8.61 1.34
CA HIS A 137 5.08 8.44 2.61
C HIS A 137 5.63 7.03 2.75
N ILE A 138 6.40 6.79 3.79
CA ILE A 138 6.93 5.46 4.14
C ILE A 138 6.67 5.20 5.63
N GLY A 139 6.76 3.98 6.09
CA GLY A 139 6.62 3.64 7.51
C GLY A 139 7.78 4.16 8.36
N TYR A 140 7.50 4.49 9.62
CA TYR A 140 8.49 4.98 10.57
C TYR A 140 9.66 3.99 10.74
N ASP A 141 9.38 2.69 10.71
CA ASP A 141 10.40 1.65 10.89
C ASP A 141 11.17 1.32 9.60
N SER A 142 10.94 2.06 8.51
CA SER A 142 11.71 1.89 7.28
C SER A 142 13.20 2.20 7.48
N PRO A 143 14.12 1.45 6.84
CA PRO A 143 15.56 1.66 6.98
C PRO A 143 15.99 3.11 6.68
N GLN A 144 15.39 3.73 5.67
CA GLN A 144 15.70 5.10 5.25
C GLN A 144 15.33 6.13 6.34
N TRP A 145 14.15 5.98 6.94
CA TRP A 145 13.74 6.86 8.02
C TRP A 145 14.51 6.60 9.32
N GLN A 146 14.79 5.34 9.64
CA GLN A 146 15.57 4.99 10.82
C GLN A 146 17.03 5.51 10.72
N ASP A 147 17.59 5.58 9.52
CA ASP A 147 18.88 6.24 9.30
C ASP A 147 18.80 7.74 9.65
N VAL A 148 17.73 8.43 9.22
CA VAL A 148 17.50 9.85 9.58
C VAL A 148 17.33 10.02 11.09
N VAL A 149 16.58 9.16 11.75
CA VAL A 149 16.39 9.22 13.22
C VAL A 149 17.71 9.06 13.95
N LYS A 150 18.58 8.16 13.47
CA LYS A 150 19.85 7.82 14.10
C LYS A 150 20.94 8.86 13.82
N HIS A 151 21.07 9.35 12.58
CA HIS A 151 22.18 10.17 12.14
C HIS A 151 21.83 11.66 11.97
N GLY A 152 20.55 12.03 12.05
CA GLY A 152 20.09 13.41 11.96
C GLY A 152 20.55 14.11 10.67
N GLU A 153 21.24 15.23 10.82
CA GLU A 153 21.74 16.02 9.70
C GLU A 153 22.83 15.31 8.87
N ASP A 154 23.48 14.30 9.42
CA ASP A 154 24.51 13.49 8.75
C ASP A 154 23.91 12.30 7.97
N SER A 155 22.61 12.08 8.04
CA SER A 155 21.95 11.01 7.28
C SER A 155 22.03 11.26 5.78
N ILE A 156 22.35 10.19 5.03
CA ILE A 156 22.32 10.20 3.57
C ILE A 156 20.89 10.33 3.02
N TYR A 157 19.88 10.01 3.81
CA TYR A 157 18.46 10.06 3.45
C TYR A 157 17.74 11.33 3.94
N LYS A 158 18.43 12.31 4.56
CA LYS A 158 17.77 13.49 5.12
C LYS A 158 16.92 14.26 4.09
N ASP A 159 17.39 14.35 2.84
CA ASP A 159 16.71 15.07 1.76
C ASP A 159 15.59 14.26 1.09
N TRP A 160 15.42 13.00 1.52
CA TRP A 160 14.30 12.14 1.09
C TRP A 160 12.98 12.53 1.75
N PHE A 161 13.03 13.33 2.82
CA PHE A 161 11.88 13.67 3.64
C PHE A 161 11.70 15.18 3.78
N HIS A 162 10.51 15.60 4.16
CA HIS A 162 10.23 16.99 4.48
C HIS A 162 10.47 17.26 5.97
N ILE A 163 11.72 17.52 6.35
CA ILE A 163 12.14 17.77 7.74
C ILE A 163 12.13 19.28 8.02
N LYS A 164 11.62 19.69 9.18
CA LYS A 164 11.53 21.08 9.62
C LYS A 164 12.72 21.47 10.49
N LYS A 165 13.18 20.56 11.32
CA LYS A 165 14.31 20.75 12.23
C LYS A 165 14.88 19.43 12.72
N PHE A 166 16.13 19.43 13.12
CA PHE A 166 16.82 18.32 13.76
C PHE A 166 17.08 18.62 15.26
N PRO A 167 17.22 17.58 16.11
CA PRO A 167 16.96 16.18 15.76
C PRO A 167 15.49 15.95 15.41
N VAL A 168 15.21 14.91 14.58
CA VAL A 168 13.83 14.54 14.32
C VAL A 168 13.19 14.02 15.60
N SER A 169 12.01 14.52 15.94
CA SER A 169 11.32 14.12 17.16
C SER A 169 10.82 12.69 17.03
N SER A 170 11.16 11.86 18.03
CA SER A 170 10.59 10.52 18.23
C SER A 170 9.36 10.54 19.13
N GLY A 171 8.71 11.73 19.28
CA GLY A 171 7.60 11.95 20.20
C GLY A 171 6.37 11.07 19.90
N ASN A 172 5.24 11.40 20.51
CA ASN A 172 4.00 10.65 20.30
C ASN A 172 3.64 10.59 18.83
N LEU A 173 3.91 9.45 18.19
CA LEU A 173 3.70 9.22 16.75
C LEU A 173 2.22 9.33 16.33
N TRP A 174 1.31 9.27 17.30
CA TRP A 174 -0.13 9.46 17.09
C TRP A 174 -0.57 10.92 17.14
N ASN A 175 0.31 11.85 17.55
CA ASN A 175 0.03 13.28 17.58
C ASN A 175 1.05 14.06 16.76
N SER A 176 0.65 14.50 15.57
CA SER A 176 1.54 15.18 14.62
C SER A 176 1.70 16.68 14.86
N ARG A 177 1.04 17.27 15.86
CA ARG A 177 1.02 18.74 16.02
C ARG A 177 2.41 19.32 16.25
N ASP A 178 3.29 18.57 16.94
CA ASP A 178 4.62 19.02 17.35
C ASP A 178 5.77 18.27 16.64
N LEU A 179 5.48 17.58 15.51
CA LEU A 179 6.50 16.85 14.77
C LEU A 179 7.51 17.80 14.10
N SER A 180 8.80 17.45 14.18
CA SER A 180 9.89 18.13 13.50
C SER A 180 9.99 17.83 12.00
N TYR A 181 9.04 17.09 11.45
CA TYR A 181 8.92 16.69 10.05
C TYR A 181 7.45 16.68 9.60
N HIS A 182 7.23 16.59 8.30
CA HIS A 182 5.87 16.39 7.76
C HIS A 182 5.53 14.92 7.75
N ALA A 183 4.30 14.58 8.15
CA ALA A 183 3.74 13.22 8.15
C ALA A 183 2.39 13.20 7.42
N PHE A 184 2.01 12.03 6.90
CA PHE A 184 0.72 11.84 6.27
C PHE A 184 -0.39 11.71 7.32
N ALA A 185 -1.56 12.30 7.02
CA ALA A 185 -2.79 12.20 7.84
C ALA A 185 -2.56 12.53 9.34
N PHE A 186 -1.59 13.39 9.64
CA PHE A 186 -1.22 13.75 11.01
C PHE A 186 -0.67 12.59 11.85
N ALA A 187 -0.29 11.48 11.24
CA ALA A 187 0.27 10.31 11.90
C ALA A 187 1.80 10.29 11.77
N GLY A 188 2.51 10.56 12.86
CA GLY A 188 3.97 10.66 12.88
C GLY A 188 4.70 9.38 12.46
N PHE A 189 4.01 8.24 12.50
CA PHE A 189 4.56 6.96 12.02
C PHE A 189 4.55 6.82 10.49
N MET A 190 4.11 7.85 9.73
CA MET A 190 4.13 7.89 8.27
C MET A 190 4.87 9.13 7.77
N PRO A 191 6.21 9.24 7.90
CA PRO A 191 7.00 10.36 7.42
C PRO A 191 6.84 10.55 5.91
N LYS A 192 6.56 11.80 5.50
CA LYS A 192 6.26 12.15 4.12
C LYS A 192 7.52 12.17 3.27
N LEU A 193 7.49 11.45 2.14
CA LEU A 193 8.55 11.44 1.14
C LEU A 193 8.59 12.78 0.36
N ASN A 194 9.78 13.26 0.08
CA ASN A 194 10.05 14.37 -0.81
C ASN A 194 10.11 13.87 -2.27
N THR A 195 8.95 13.72 -2.90
CA THR A 195 8.85 13.23 -4.28
C THR A 195 9.42 14.20 -5.33
N ALA A 196 9.87 15.41 -4.94
CA ALA A 196 10.65 16.29 -5.80
C ALA A 196 12.13 15.88 -5.86
N ASN A 197 12.64 15.15 -4.86
CA ASN A 197 14.01 14.64 -4.83
C ASN A 197 14.22 13.58 -5.92
N PRO A 198 15.27 13.71 -6.77
CA PRO A 198 15.53 12.77 -7.86
C PRO A 198 15.79 11.33 -7.40
N GLU A 199 16.45 11.15 -6.24
CA GLU A 199 16.72 9.81 -5.69
C GLU A 199 15.44 9.12 -5.22
N VAL A 200 14.53 9.87 -4.57
CA VAL A 200 13.21 9.37 -4.20
C VAL A 200 12.41 8.95 -5.43
N LYS A 201 12.43 9.80 -6.49
CA LYS A 201 11.79 9.42 -7.77
C LYS A 201 12.37 8.14 -8.35
N ALA A 202 13.69 8.03 -8.40
CA ALA A 202 14.36 6.85 -8.92
C ALA A 202 14.01 5.59 -8.10
N TYR A 203 13.99 5.72 -6.77
CA TYR A 203 13.59 4.64 -5.86
C TYR A 203 12.14 4.20 -6.11
N LEU A 204 11.19 5.13 -6.16
CA LEU A 204 9.77 4.80 -6.38
C LEU A 204 9.52 4.22 -7.77
N LEU A 205 10.22 4.73 -8.81
CA LEU A 205 10.16 4.13 -10.14
C LEU A 205 10.70 2.69 -10.15
N LYS A 206 11.81 2.44 -9.43
CA LYS A 206 12.33 1.08 -9.28
C LYS A 206 11.33 0.15 -8.61
N VAL A 207 10.63 0.62 -7.57
CA VAL A 207 9.56 -0.15 -6.92
C VAL A 207 8.44 -0.46 -7.92
N ALA A 208 7.94 0.56 -8.65
CA ALA A 208 6.87 0.37 -9.63
C ALA A 208 7.26 -0.63 -10.71
N THR A 209 8.46 -0.50 -11.29
CA THR A 209 8.98 -1.42 -12.31
C THR A 209 9.06 -2.85 -11.78
N TYR A 210 9.58 -3.02 -10.56
CA TYR A 210 9.75 -4.35 -9.94
C TYR A 210 8.43 -5.14 -9.82
N TRP A 211 7.32 -4.46 -9.56
CA TRP A 211 6.02 -5.14 -9.41
C TRP A 211 5.23 -5.27 -10.71
N ILE A 212 5.64 -4.57 -11.78
CA ILE A 212 5.02 -4.68 -13.10
C ILE A 212 5.70 -5.78 -13.94
N GLU A 213 7.00 -6.00 -13.77
CA GLU A 213 7.80 -7.04 -14.44
C GLU A 213 7.63 -8.43 -13.77
#